data_3b742eb12573d312ca478ec9c1058e3f
#
_entry.id   3b742eb12573d312ca478ec9c1058e3f
#
_cell.length_a   1.000
_cell.length_b   1.000
_cell.length_c   1.000
_cell.angle_alpha   90.00
_cell.angle_beta   90.00
_cell.angle_gamma   90.00
#
_symmetry.space_group_name_H-M   'P 1'
#
loop_
_entity.id
_entity.type
_entity.pdbx_description
1 polymer ?
#
loop_
_entity_poly.entity_id
_entity_poly.type
_entity_poly.pdbx_seq_one_letter_code
_entity_poly.pdbx_strand_id
1 'polypeptide(L)'
;MKHCILAKYRPEVYPRRQELLPRIRQIFSAASELEGVSGASVYPNCVARDNRYDVLIVLDMAPEALPVYDASAMHHLWKEEFAPLLAQKAIFDFEA
;
A
#
# COMPACT_ATOMS: atom_id res chain seq x y z
N MET A 1 -7.25 12.62 6.76
CA MET A 1 -6.90 12.37 5.35
C MET A 1 -6.72 10.87 5.13
N LYS A 2 -7.19 10.40 4.01
CA LYS A 2 -6.91 9.03 3.54
C LYS A 2 -5.83 9.09 2.48
N HIS A 3 -4.72 8.42 2.73
CA HIS A 3 -3.62 8.28 1.78
C HIS A 3 -3.74 6.88 1.14
N CYS A 4 -4.03 6.83 -0.16
CA CYS A 4 -4.32 5.59 -0.85
C CYS A 4 -3.20 5.23 -1.81
N ILE A 5 -2.76 3.98 -1.75
CA ILE A 5 -1.76 3.41 -2.66
C ILE A 5 -2.46 2.33 -3.46
N LEU A 6 -2.39 2.45 -4.79
CA LEU A 6 -2.88 1.45 -5.71
C LEU A 6 -1.68 0.77 -6.35
N ALA A 7 -1.62 -0.56 -6.28
CA ALA A 7 -0.49 -1.33 -6.80
C ALA A 7 -0.96 -2.36 -7.81
N LYS A 8 -0.25 -2.44 -8.95
CA LYS A 8 -0.48 -3.42 -9.98
C LYS A 8 0.78 -4.27 -10.16
N TYR A 9 0.64 -5.58 -9.98
CA TYR A 9 1.77 -6.50 -10.16
C TYR A 9 2.19 -6.63 -11.61
N ARG A 10 3.46 -6.94 -11.82
CA ARG A 10 3.93 -7.41 -13.11
C ARG A 10 3.20 -8.70 -13.49
N PRO A 11 2.96 -8.96 -14.79
CA PRO A 11 2.22 -10.16 -15.20
C PRO A 11 2.77 -11.47 -14.64
N GLU A 12 4.11 -11.60 -14.58
CA GLU A 12 4.78 -12.80 -14.05
C GLU A 12 4.64 -12.96 -12.54
N VAL A 13 4.33 -11.88 -11.82
CA VAL A 13 4.13 -11.87 -10.37
C VAL A 13 2.66 -12.07 -10.00
N TYR A 14 1.75 -11.64 -10.86
CA TYR A 14 0.31 -11.64 -10.59
C TYR A 14 -0.24 -12.98 -10.06
N PRO A 15 0.19 -14.15 -10.56
CA PRO A 15 -0.29 -15.42 -10.02
C PRO A 15 0.03 -15.64 -8.53
N ARG A 16 1.03 -14.91 -7.99
CA ARG A 16 1.42 -14.98 -6.59
C ARG A 16 0.69 -13.98 -5.69
N ARG A 17 -0.29 -13.26 -6.20
CA ARG A 17 -0.92 -12.13 -5.49
C ARG A 17 -1.50 -12.49 -4.12
N GLN A 18 -2.10 -13.68 -4.00
CA GLN A 18 -2.66 -14.12 -2.72
C GLN A 18 -1.56 -14.50 -1.72
N GLU A 19 -0.48 -15.08 -2.20
CA GLU A 19 0.69 -15.42 -1.39
C GLU A 19 1.36 -14.18 -0.82
N LEU A 20 1.38 -13.09 -1.59
CA LEU A 20 2.05 -11.84 -1.20
C LEU A 20 1.22 -10.97 -0.25
N LEU A 21 -0.08 -11.16 -0.22
CA LEU A 21 -1.00 -10.31 0.56
C LEU A 21 -0.68 -10.28 2.07
N PRO A 22 -0.41 -11.41 2.74
CA PRO A 22 -0.05 -11.39 4.15
C PRO A 22 1.19 -10.56 4.46
N ARG A 23 2.17 -10.54 3.55
CA ARG A 23 3.38 -9.74 3.73
C ARG A 23 3.08 -8.25 3.66
N ILE A 24 2.23 -7.82 2.74
CA ILE A 24 1.81 -6.42 2.66
C ILE A 24 1.12 -6.02 3.96
N ARG A 25 0.20 -6.84 4.45
CA ARG A 25 -0.49 -6.59 5.71
C ARG A 25 0.48 -6.50 6.88
N GLN A 26 1.48 -7.35 6.92
CA GLN A 26 2.50 -7.34 7.96
C GLN A 26 3.29 -6.02 7.95
N ILE A 27 3.73 -5.58 6.76
CA ILE A 27 4.48 -4.32 6.63
C ILE A 27 3.62 -3.15 7.15
N PHE A 28 2.37 -3.05 6.70
CA PHE A 28 1.51 -1.91 7.03
C PHE A 28 0.89 -2.01 8.43
N SER A 29 1.03 -3.14 9.13
CA SER A 29 0.59 -3.26 10.52
C SER A 29 1.34 -2.30 11.45
N ALA A 30 2.53 -1.85 11.06
CA ALA A 30 3.31 -0.89 11.82
C ALA A 30 2.85 0.57 11.63
N ALA A 31 1.88 0.82 10.75
CA ALA A 31 1.46 2.18 10.40
C ALA A 31 0.98 2.98 11.60
N SER A 32 0.23 2.34 12.51
CA SER A 32 -0.32 3.01 13.71
C SER A 32 0.74 3.42 14.73
N GLU A 33 1.98 2.95 14.58
CA GLU A 33 3.11 3.36 15.42
C GLU A 33 3.70 4.70 14.98
N LEU A 34 3.35 5.18 13.79
CA LEU A 34 3.83 6.46 13.28
C LEU A 34 2.98 7.60 13.85
N GLU A 35 3.65 8.67 14.27
CA GLU A 35 2.96 9.84 14.79
C GLU A 35 2.03 10.44 13.75
N GLY A 36 0.76 10.65 14.13
CA GLY A 36 -0.27 11.21 13.26
C GLY A 36 -0.92 10.20 12.31
N VAL A 37 -0.55 8.92 12.38
CA VAL A 37 -1.16 7.85 11.59
C VAL A 37 -2.02 6.99 12.49
N SER A 38 -3.32 6.87 12.16
CA SER A 38 -4.27 6.08 12.95
C SER A 38 -4.20 4.59 12.63
N GLY A 39 -3.87 4.25 11.40
CA GLY A 39 -3.77 2.86 10.97
C GLY A 39 -3.75 2.72 9.47
N ALA A 40 -3.74 1.47 9.01
CA ALA A 40 -3.77 1.14 7.60
C ALA A 40 -4.68 -0.07 7.35
N SER A 41 -5.28 -0.12 6.17
CA SER A 41 -6.07 -1.24 5.69
C SER A 41 -5.57 -1.66 4.32
N VAL A 42 -5.56 -2.97 4.06
CA VAL A 42 -5.08 -3.54 2.82
C VAL A 42 -6.18 -4.39 2.20
N TYR A 43 -6.53 -4.08 0.97
CA TYR A 43 -7.63 -4.74 0.26
C TYR A 43 -7.13 -5.34 -1.04
N PRO A 44 -7.31 -6.66 -1.26
CA PRO A 44 -7.08 -7.25 -2.58
C PRO A 44 -8.24 -6.90 -3.51
N ASN A 45 -7.95 -6.74 -4.81
CA ASN A 45 -9.01 -6.59 -5.79
C ASN A 45 -9.77 -7.91 -5.94
N CYS A 46 -11.09 -7.85 -5.96
CA CYS A 46 -11.95 -9.02 -6.12
C CYS A 46 -12.38 -9.27 -7.58
N VAL A 47 -11.97 -8.41 -8.50
CA VAL A 47 -12.31 -8.52 -9.94
C VAL A 47 -11.03 -8.67 -10.75
N ALA A 48 -10.84 -9.83 -11.37
CA ALA A 48 -9.65 -10.13 -12.17
C ALA A 48 -9.84 -9.62 -13.61
N ARG A 49 -9.46 -8.37 -13.86
CA ARG A 49 -9.49 -7.75 -15.20
C ARG A 49 -8.24 -6.92 -15.41
N ASP A 50 -7.83 -6.76 -16.66
CA ASP A 50 -6.59 -6.07 -17.03
C ASP A 50 -6.60 -4.58 -16.67
N ASN A 51 -7.79 -3.96 -16.63
CA ASN A 51 -7.95 -2.54 -16.33
C ASN A 51 -8.09 -2.26 -14.83
N ARG A 52 -7.65 -3.17 -13.97
CA ARG A 52 -7.71 -3.06 -12.50
C ARG A 52 -6.31 -2.98 -11.92
N TYR A 53 -6.18 -2.27 -10.81
CA TYR A 53 -5.07 -2.47 -9.88
C TYR A 53 -5.38 -3.69 -9.01
N ASP A 54 -4.34 -4.28 -8.42
CA ASP A 54 -4.47 -5.57 -7.72
C ASP A 54 -4.62 -5.42 -6.21
N VAL A 55 -4.07 -4.35 -5.64
CA VAL A 55 -4.11 -4.09 -4.20
C VAL A 55 -4.37 -2.62 -3.96
N LEU A 56 -5.24 -2.34 -2.97
CA LEU A 56 -5.47 -1.01 -2.44
C LEU A 56 -4.98 -0.98 -0.99
N ILE A 57 -4.10 -0.03 -0.67
CA ILE A 57 -3.65 0.22 0.69
C ILE A 57 -4.16 1.60 1.09
N VAL A 58 -4.86 1.69 2.21
CA VAL A 58 -5.41 2.95 2.71
C VAL A 58 -4.79 3.23 4.07
N LEU A 59 -4.07 4.35 4.18
CA LEU A 59 -3.58 4.85 5.47
C LEU A 59 -4.45 6.02 5.91
N ASP A 60 -4.89 5.97 7.17
CA ASP A 60 -5.65 7.03 7.80
C ASP A 60 -4.70 7.88 8.63
N MET A 61 -4.54 9.15 8.26
CA MET A 61 -3.53 9.99 8.87
C MET A 61 -3.93 11.46 8.88
N ALA A 62 -3.34 12.22 9.81
CA ALA A 62 -3.35 13.68 9.73
C ALA A 62 -2.52 14.10 8.50
N PRO A 63 -2.92 15.16 7.76
CA PRO A 63 -2.14 15.59 6.59
C PRO A 63 -0.66 15.87 6.89
N GLU A 64 -0.37 16.35 8.09
CA GLU A 64 0.99 16.66 8.54
C GLU A 64 1.85 15.42 8.75
N ALA A 65 1.22 14.24 8.83
CA ALA A 65 1.94 12.97 9.02
C ALA A 65 2.53 12.42 7.72
N LEU A 66 2.17 12.96 6.56
CA LEU A 66 2.66 12.43 5.29
C LEU A 66 4.19 12.41 5.21
N PRO A 67 4.93 13.48 5.59
CA PRO A 67 6.39 13.41 5.62
C PRO A 67 6.93 12.37 6.61
N VAL A 68 6.25 12.18 7.73
CA VAL A 68 6.64 11.17 8.73
C VAL A 68 6.54 9.77 8.11
N TYR A 69 5.43 9.49 7.43
CA TYR A 69 5.24 8.23 6.72
C TYR A 69 6.29 8.05 5.62
N ASP A 70 6.51 9.07 4.79
CA ASP A 70 7.46 9.00 3.68
C ASP A 70 8.88 8.66 4.15
N ALA A 71 9.28 9.17 5.32
CA ALA A 71 10.60 8.95 5.89
C ALA A 71 10.69 7.67 6.74
N SER A 72 9.57 6.97 6.96
CA SER A 72 9.52 5.84 7.89
C SER A 72 10.25 4.61 7.35
N ALA A 73 10.75 3.78 8.28
CA ALA A 73 11.32 2.48 7.94
C ALA A 73 10.30 1.58 7.25
N MET A 74 9.03 1.66 7.67
CA MET A 74 7.94 0.91 7.06
C MET A 74 7.77 1.24 5.57
N HIS A 75 7.77 2.53 5.22
CA HIS A 75 7.65 2.98 3.84
C HIS A 75 8.84 2.52 2.99
N HIS A 76 10.06 2.62 3.54
CA HIS A 76 11.25 2.13 2.85
C HIS A 76 11.19 0.62 2.62
N LEU A 77 10.71 -0.14 3.60
CA LEU A 77 10.57 -1.58 3.49
C LEU A 77 9.55 -1.96 2.42
N TRP A 78 8.41 -1.26 2.38
CA TRP A 78 7.41 -1.44 1.34
C TRP A 78 8.00 -1.24 -0.05
N LYS A 79 8.72 -0.15 -0.25
CA LYS A 79 9.35 0.15 -1.54
C LYS A 79 10.41 -0.89 -1.89
N GLU A 80 11.26 -1.25 -0.95
CA GLU A 80 12.36 -2.19 -1.18
C GLU A 80 11.85 -3.56 -1.60
N GLU A 81 10.83 -4.09 -0.92
CA GLU A 81 10.32 -5.43 -1.19
C GLU A 81 9.36 -5.47 -2.38
N PHE A 82 8.54 -4.45 -2.57
CA PHE A 82 7.43 -4.52 -3.54
C PHE A 82 7.65 -3.72 -4.83
N ALA A 83 8.43 -2.65 -4.83
CA ALA A 83 8.67 -1.91 -6.07
C ALA A 83 9.16 -2.81 -7.22
N PRO A 84 10.07 -3.79 -6.99
CA PRO A 84 10.51 -4.68 -8.06
C PRO A 84 9.41 -5.59 -8.61
N LEU A 85 8.33 -5.79 -7.85
CA LEU A 85 7.24 -6.69 -8.22
C LEU A 85 6.11 -5.99 -8.97
N LEU A 86 6.13 -4.65 -9.02
CA LEU A 86 5.02 -3.86 -9.54
C LEU A 86 5.27 -3.39 -10.96
N ALA A 87 4.23 -3.49 -11.80
CA ALA A 87 4.22 -2.87 -13.12
C ALA A 87 3.81 -1.40 -13.02
N GLN A 88 2.88 -1.07 -12.11
CA GLN A 88 2.37 0.28 -11.93
C GLN A 88 2.02 0.53 -10.46
N LYS A 89 2.12 1.79 -10.06
CA LYS A 89 1.68 2.25 -8.75
C LYS A 89 1.04 3.62 -8.92
N ALA A 90 -0.05 3.88 -8.21
CA ALA A 90 -0.72 5.17 -8.19
C ALA A 90 -1.00 5.58 -6.76
N ILE A 91 -0.97 6.88 -6.52
CA ILE A 91 -1.26 7.46 -5.20
C ILE A 91 -2.48 8.36 -5.35
N PHE A 92 -3.38 8.28 -4.38
CA PHE A 92 -4.56 9.14 -4.32
C PHE A 92 -4.82 9.53 -2.87
N ASP A 93 -4.88 10.84 -2.62
CA ASP A 93 -5.15 11.38 -1.28
C ASP A 93 -6.49 12.09 -1.29
N PHE A 94 -7.30 11.85 -0.24
CA PHE A 94 -8.57 12.56 -0.11
C PHE A 94 -8.93 12.80 1.35
N GLU A 95 -9.71 13.85 1.57
CA GLU A 95 -10.33 14.11 2.86
C GLU A 95 -11.67 13.38 2.94
N ALA A 96 -11.88 12.68 4.05
CA ALA A 96 -13.11 11.91 4.26
C ALA A 96 -13.87 12.41 5.47
#